data_9213ad57875cf76b2bb168cf1f56b539
#
_entry.id   9213ad57875cf76b2bb168cf1f56b539
#
_cell.length_a   1.000
_cell.length_b   1.000
_cell.length_c   1.000
_cell.angle_alpha   90.00
_cell.angle_beta   90.00
_cell.angle_gamma   90.00
#
_symmetry.space_group_name_H-M   'P 1'
#
loop_
_entity.id
_entity.type
_entity.pdbx_description
1 polymer ?
#
loop_
_entity_poly.entity_id
_entity_poly.type
_entity_poly.pdbx_seq_one_letter_code
_entity_poly.pdbx_strand_id
1 'polypeptide(L)'
;YCELCGETRLENDLLEELEPRFDDWQTHLKAYRLAAPGAGDKDPGFVILWLDKPVEDEVEGIWQDSPSAGMAFHNLAIHMVMSAVQNLVPDLAEKGCAPLPKPDKEIIALFKKLGLEWNKEGTVSRQFAVFTNMPAITGCGTCMLKAKCESPAKQ
;
A
#
# COMPACT_ATOMS: atom_id res chain seq x y z
N TYR A 1 0.91 3.31 -14.25
CA TYR A 1 0.17 4.58 -14.28
C TYR A 1 -1.06 4.52 -15.18
N CYS A 2 -0.89 4.19 -16.47
CA CYS A 2 -2.00 4.09 -17.43
C CYS A 2 -3.09 3.10 -16.98
N GLU A 3 -2.71 1.97 -16.41
CA GLU A 3 -3.65 0.96 -15.90
C GLU A 3 -4.47 1.45 -14.71
N LEU A 4 -3.85 2.25 -13.81
CA LEU A 4 -4.51 2.75 -12.61
C LEU A 4 -5.51 3.87 -12.89
N CYS A 5 -5.19 4.77 -13.82
CA CYS A 5 -6.03 5.94 -14.08
C CYS A 5 -6.79 5.88 -15.42
N GLY A 6 -6.61 4.81 -16.21
CA GLY A 6 -7.20 4.69 -17.54
C GLY A 6 -6.68 5.72 -18.55
N GLU A 7 -5.57 6.41 -18.22
CA GLU A 7 -4.97 7.41 -19.10
C GLU A 7 -4.19 6.71 -20.21
N THR A 8 -4.53 7.03 -21.44
CA THR A 8 -3.90 6.46 -22.65
C THR A 8 -2.95 7.42 -23.35
N ARG A 9 -2.89 8.67 -22.89
CA ARG A 9 -2.04 9.71 -23.45
C ARG A 9 -1.06 10.16 -22.36
N LEU A 10 0.11 9.54 -22.36
CA LEU A 10 1.23 10.05 -21.57
C LEU A 10 2.00 11.03 -22.45
N GLU A 11 2.15 12.24 -21.97
CA GLU A 11 3.13 13.14 -22.55
C GLU A 11 4.52 12.57 -22.28
N ASN A 12 5.38 12.53 -23.30
CA ASN A 12 6.73 11.98 -23.17
C ASN A 12 7.51 12.66 -22.03
N ASP A 13 7.33 13.97 -21.88
CA ASP A 13 7.95 14.76 -20.84
C ASP A 13 7.64 14.24 -19.43
N LEU A 14 6.38 13.81 -19.20
CA LEU A 14 5.97 13.22 -17.91
C LEU A 14 6.63 11.87 -17.67
N LEU A 15 6.78 11.05 -18.71
CA LEU A 15 7.49 9.76 -18.57
C LEU A 15 8.96 9.96 -18.21
N GLU A 16 9.62 10.92 -18.83
CA GLU A 16 11.01 11.27 -18.53
C GLU A 16 11.19 11.76 -17.08
N GLU A 17 10.15 12.35 -16.49
CA GLU A 17 10.14 12.74 -15.08
C GLU A 17 9.83 11.59 -14.12
N LEU A 18 8.94 10.66 -14.51
CA LEU A 18 8.53 9.53 -13.65
C LEU A 18 9.60 8.45 -13.51
N GLU A 19 10.35 8.17 -14.57
CA GLU A 19 11.33 7.08 -14.59
C GLU A 19 12.44 7.25 -13.53
N PRO A 20 13.13 8.42 -13.41
CA PRO A 20 14.13 8.63 -12.37
C PRO A 20 13.56 8.52 -10.94
N ARG A 21 12.30 8.97 -10.74
CA ARG A 21 11.64 8.87 -9.43
C ARG A 21 11.33 7.45 -9.06
N PHE A 22 10.90 6.63 -10.03
CA PHE A 22 10.66 5.22 -9.80
C PHE A 22 11.92 4.53 -9.26
N ASP A 23 13.07 4.78 -9.85
CA ASP A 23 14.35 4.19 -9.42
C ASP A 23 14.77 4.68 -8.02
N ASP A 24 14.63 5.96 -7.74
CA ASP A 24 14.96 6.54 -6.44
C ASP A 24 14.01 6.02 -5.35
N TRP A 25 12.70 6.06 -5.60
CA TRP A 25 11.70 5.67 -4.63
C TRP A 25 11.70 4.19 -4.26
N GLN A 26 12.27 3.32 -5.11
CA GLN A 26 12.51 1.92 -4.74
C GLN A 26 13.37 1.81 -3.48
N THR A 27 14.31 2.72 -3.27
CA THR A 27 15.17 2.73 -2.07
C THR A 27 14.41 3.12 -0.80
N HIS A 28 13.28 3.82 -0.95
CA HIS A 28 12.39 4.26 0.11
C HIS A 28 11.26 3.28 0.42
N LEU A 29 11.12 2.20 -0.36
CA LEU A 29 10.13 1.17 -0.12
C LEU A 29 10.55 0.29 1.06
N LYS A 30 9.69 0.21 2.07
CA LYS A 30 9.87 -0.65 3.25
C LYS A 30 8.83 -1.77 3.26
N ALA A 31 9.27 -2.97 3.63
CA ALA A 31 8.41 -4.13 3.77
C ALA A 31 8.76 -4.90 5.04
N TYR A 32 7.78 -5.20 5.85
CA TYR A 32 7.96 -5.98 7.08
C TYR A 32 6.86 -7.03 7.21
N ARG A 33 7.28 -8.26 7.55
CA ARG A 33 6.37 -9.30 7.99
C ARG A 33 6.13 -9.14 9.49
N LEU A 34 4.88 -9.12 9.89
CA LEU A 34 4.43 -9.03 11.27
C LEU A 34 3.75 -10.35 11.63
N ALA A 35 4.33 -11.09 12.55
CA ALA A 35 3.81 -12.38 13.00
C ALA A 35 3.92 -12.49 14.52
N ALA A 36 3.16 -13.42 15.10
CA ALA A 36 3.28 -13.73 16.53
C ALA A 36 4.70 -14.18 16.87
N PRO A 37 5.19 -13.90 18.08
CA PRO A 37 6.50 -14.36 18.54
C PRO A 37 6.62 -15.89 18.41
N GLY A 38 7.68 -16.33 17.75
CA GLY A 38 7.94 -17.77 17.52
C GLY A 38 7.24 -18.38 16.31
N ALA A 39 6.46 -17.59 15.56
CA ALA A 39 5.86 -18.04 14.33
C ALA A 39 6.91 -18.30 13.24
N GLY A 40 6.77 -19.40 12.52
CA GLY A 40 7.56 -19.73 11.34
C GLY A 40 7.17 -18.94 10.11
N ASP A 41 7.94 -19.05 9.03
CA ASP A 41 7.69 -18.29 7.79
C ASP A 41 6.36 -18.64 7.12
N LYS A 42 5.82 -19.83 7.37
CA LYS A 42 4.56 -20.32 6.80
C LYS A 42 3.35 -20.07 7.70
N ASP A 43 3.58 -19.61 8.93
CA ASP A 43 2.47 -19.36 9.85
C ASP A 43 1.71 -18.09 9.45
N PRO A 44 0.40 -18.04 9.71
CA PRO A 44 -0.40 -16.84 9.45
C PRO A 44 0.16 -15.61 10.16
N GLY A 45 0.18 -14.50 9.46
CA GLY A 45 0.65 -13.22 9.96
C GLY A 45 0.12 -12.07 9.11
N PHE A 46 0.83 -10.97 9.15
CA PHE A 46 0.52 -9.79 8.37
C PHE A 46 1.78 -9.32 7.64
N VAL A 47 1.57 -8.57 6.58
CA VAL A 47 2.62 -7.81 5.94
C VAL A 47 2.21 -6.35 5.89
N ILE A 48 3.16 -5.47 6.13
CA ILE A 48 3.02 -4.04 5.94
C ILE A 48 4.11 -3.56 5.00
N LEU A 49 3.69 -2.77 3.99
CA LEU A 49 4.59 -2.08 3.07
C LEU A 49 4.23 -0.62 3.06
N TRP A 50 5.24 0.23 2.91
CA TRP A 50 5.00 1.66 2.73
C TRP A 50 6.20 2.33 2.04
N LEU A 51 5.94 3.50 1.47
CA LEU A 51 6.99 4.43 1.09
C LEU A 51 7.29 5.38 2.25
N ASP A 52 8.58 5.70 2.45
CA ASP A 52 9.02 6.58 3.51
C ASP A 52 8.55 8.02 3.30
N LYS A 53 8.57 8.80 4.37
CA LYS A 53 8.10 10.18 4.39
C LYS A 53 8.72 11.09 3.30
N PRO A 54 10.00 10.99 2.91
CA PRO A 54 10.54 11.80 1.82
C PRO A 54 9.74 11.71 0.52
N VAL A 55 9.22 10.53 0.18
CA VAL A 55 8.37 10.35 -1.01
C VAL A 55 7.03 11.04 -0.84
N GLU A 56 6.40 10.94 0.34
CA GLU A 56 5.16 11.65 0.64
C GLU A 56 5.34 13.17 0.51
N ASP A 57 6.43 13.70 1.06
CA ASP A 57 6.75 15.14 1.03
C ASP A 57 7.04 15.62 -0.40
N GLU A 58 7.72 14.81 -1.21
CA GLU A 58 7.98 15.12 -2.62
C GLU A 58 6.68 15.16 -3.42
N VAL A 59 5.82 14.14 -3.28
CA VAL A 59 4.51 14.11 -3.97
C VAL A 59 3.66 15.30 -3.56
N GLU A 60 3.61 15.64 -2.27
CA GLU A 60 2.86 16.80 -1.78
C GLU A 60 3.41 18.10 -2.36
N GLY A 61 4.73 18.26 -2.44
CA GLY A 61 5.37 19.41 -3.08
C GLY A 61 4.96 19.56 -4.55
N ILE A 62 4.98 18.45 -5.31
CA ILE A 62 4.56 18.46 -6.72
C ILE A 62 3.07 18.84 -6.86
N TRP A 63 2.21 18.39 -5.94
CA TRP A 63 0.79 18.79 -5.90
C TRP A 63 0.60 20.30 -5.75
N GLN A 64 1.44 20.97 -4.96
CA GLN A 64 1.39 22.42 -4.76
C GLN A 64 1.75 23.19 -6.05
N ASP A 65 2.70 22.66 -6.82
CA ASP A 65 3.19 23.30 -8.04
C ASP A 65 2.33 22.95 -9.26
N SER A 66 1.94 21.69 -9.40
CA SER A 66 1.17 21.19 -10.55
C SER A 66 0.24 20.03 -10.15
N PRO A 67 -1.06 20.28 -10.03
CA PRO A 67 -2.04 19.22 -9.69
C PRO A 67 -2.05 18.05 -10.68
N SER A 68 -1.81 18.27 -11.96
CA SER A 68 -1.78 17.20 -12.97
C SER A 68 -0.53 16.31 -12.80
N ALA A 69 0.63 16.91 -12.60
CA ALA A 69 1.84 16.17 -12.27
C ALA A 69 1.70 15.47 -10.91
N GLY A 70 1.18 16.16 -9.90
CA GLY A 70 0.89 15.58 -8.58
C GLY A 70 0.07 14.32 -8.65
N MET A 71 -0.98 14.28 -9.50
CA MET A 71 -1.77 13.08 -9.73
C MET A 71 -0.94 11.93 -10.31
N ALA A 72 -0.06 12.22 -11.27
CA ALA A 72 0.79 11.21 -11.89
C ALA A 72 1.77 10.59 -10.88
N PHE A 73 2.44 11.42 -10.08
CA PHE A 73 3.38 10.96 -9.05
C PHE A 73 2.67 10.23 -7.90
N HIS A 74 1.50 10.70 -7.50
CA HIS A 74 0.66 10.00 -6.54
C HIS A 74 0.29 8.58 -7.01
N ASN A 75 -0.14 8.45 -8.26
CA ASN A 75 -0.46 7.15 -8.86
C ASN A 75 0.78 6.25 -8.98
N LEU A 76 1.96 6.82 -9.31
CA LEU A 76 3.22 6.08 -9.31
C LEU A 76 3.49 5.48 -7.92
N ALA A 77 3.39 6.28 -6.87
CA ALA A 77 3.62 5.83 -5.49
C ALA A 77 2.65 4.70 -5.07
N ILE A 78 1.36 4.84 -5.39
CA ILE A 78 0.36 3.79 -5.15
C ILE A 78 0.73 2.52 -5.91
N HIS A 79 1.06 2.65 -7.19
CA HIS A 79 1.40 1.49 -8.04
C HIS A 79 2.63 0.74 -7.52
N MET A 80 3.66 1.46 -7.07
CA MET A 80 4.86 0.86 -6.49
C MET A 80 4.54 0.00 -5.27
N VAL A 81 3.76 0.52 -4.32
CA VAL A 81 3.38 -0.22 -3.12
C VAL A 81 2.46 -1.39 -3.45
N MET A 82 1.49 -1.21 -4.36
CA MET A 82 0.57 -2.27 -4.78
C MET A 82 1.28 -3.39 -5.53
N SER A 83 2.21 -3.07 -6.43
CA SER A 83 3.01 -4.07 -7.14
C SER A 83 3.92 -4.85 -6.18
N ALA A 84 4.52 -4.16 -5.23
CA ALA A 84 5.37 -4.80 -4.22
C ALA A 84 4.57 -5.77 -3.33
N VAL A 85 3.36 -5.39 -2.87
CA VAL A 85 2.54 -6.31 -2.07
C VAL A 85 2.04 -7.50 -2.88
N GLN A 86 1.70 -7.32 -4.15
CA GLN A 86 1.29 -8.42 -5.03
C GLN A 86 2.44 -9.41 -5.27
N ASN A 87 3.67 -8.93 -5.38
CA ASN A 87 4.84 -9.79 -5.49
C ASN A 87 5.12 -10.58 -4.21
N LEU A 88 4.89 -9.99 -3.04
CA LEU A 88 5.07 -10.66 -1.74
C LEU A 88 3.92 -11.60 -1.38
N VAL A 89 2.71 -11.28 -1.83
CA VAL A 89 1.48 -12.02 -1.54
C VAL A 89 0.72 -12.25 -2.87
N PRO A 90 1.20 -13.17 -3.73
CA PRO A 90 0.68 -13.34 -5.09
C PRO A 90 -0.84 -13.62 -5.16
N ASP A 91 -1.38 -14.29 -4.15
CA ASP A 91 -2.81 -14.57 -4.04
C ASP A 91 -3.69 -13.30 -4.06
N LEU A 92 -3.16 -12.13 -3.74
CA LEU A 92 -3.92 -10.88 -3.79
C LEU A 92 -4.25 -10.45 -5.22
N ALA A 93 -3.37 -10.72 -6.17
CA ALA A 93 -3.60 -10.42 -7.58
C ALA A 93 -4.78 -11.22 -8.16
N GLU A 94 -4.93 -12.48 -7.73
CA GLU A 94 -5.99 -13.37 -8.20
C GLU A 94 -7.36 -13.05 -7.56
N LYS A 95 -7.35 -12.54 -6.32
CA LYS A 95 -8.56 -12.39 -5.50
C LYS A 95 -9.22 -11.02 -5.61
N GLY A 96 -8.58 -10.06 -6.27
CA GLY A 96 -9.13 -8.75 -6.61
C GLY A 96 -9.45 -7.82 -5.45
N CYS A 97 -9.28 -8.27 -4.19
CA CYS A 97 -9.50 -7.45 -3.00
C CYS A 97 -8.61 -7.93 -1.84
N ALA A 98 -7.81 -7.02 -1.29
CA ALA A 98 -7.09 -7.23 -0.04
C ALA A 98 -7.97 -6.77 1.13
N PRO A 99 -8.53 -7.69 1.97
CA PRO A 99 -9.27 -7.27 3.14
C PRO A 99 -8.33 -6.53 4.10
N LEU A 100 -8.77 -5.37 4.59
CA LEU A 100 -8.04 -4.63 5.61
C LEU A 100 -8.23 -5.30 6.97
N PRO A 101 -7.20 -5.94 7.54
CA PRO A 101 -7.33 -6.61 8.83
C PRO A 101 -7.39 -5.58 9.96
N LYS A 102 -8.03 -5.97 11.06
CA LYS A 102 -8.00 -5.18 12.29
C LYS A 102 -6.77 -5.60 13.10
N PRO A 103 -5.79 -4.71 13.32
CA PRO A 103 -4.62 -5.04 14.12
C PRO A 103 -5.02 -5.19 15.59
N ASP A 104 -4.41 -6.14 16.28
CA ASP A 104 -4.47 -6.26 17.72
C ASP A 104 -3.46 -5.34 18.42
N LYS A 105 -3.41 -5.40 19.74
CA LYS A 105 -2.51 -4.55 20.54
C LYS A 105 -1.03 -4.85 20.27
N GLU A 106 -0.70 -6.09 19.94
CA GLU A 106 0.68 -6.54 19.68
C GLU A 106 1.15 -5.99 18.33
N ILE A 107 0.33 -6.09 17.31
CA ILE A 107 0.59 -5.52 15.99
C ILE A 107 0.70 -3.99 16.06
N ILE A 108 -0.16 -3.32 16.83
CA ILE A 108 -0.06 -1.87 17.03
C ILE A 108 1.27 -1.50 17.73
N ALA A 109 1.73 -2.31 18.68
CA ALA A 109 3.03 -2.09 19.33
C ALA A 109 4.20 -2.30 18.36
N LEU A 110 4.08 -3.22 17.41
CA LEU A 110 5.06 -3.39 16.33
C LEU A 110 5.07 -2.19 15.37
N PHE A 111 3.91 -1.66 15.00
CA PHE A 111 3.84 -0.43 14.19
C PHE A 111 4.63 0.71 14.84
N LYS A 112 4.47 0.93 16.14
CA LYS A 112 5.22 1.96 16.86
C LYS A 112 6.74 1.76 16.79
N LYS A 113 7.21 0.51 16.85
CA LYS A 113 8.66 0.19 16.69
C LYS A 113 9.18 0.51 15.29
N LEU A 114 8.31 0.47 14.28
CA LEU A 114 8.62 0.82 12.90
C LEU A 114 8.42 2.32 12.60
N GLY A 115 8.08 3.13 13.60
CA GLY A 115 7.78 4.55 13.42
C GLY A 115 6.43 4.81 12.73
N LEU A 116 5.51 3.84 12.81
CA LEU A 116 4.16 3.93 12.26
C LEU A 116 3.13 4.07 13.39
N GLU A 117 2.01 4.71 13.07
CA GLU A 117 0.86 4.81 13.97
C GLU A 117 -0.37 4.21 13.30
N TRP A 118 -1.25 3.64 14.11
CA TRP A 118 -2.57 3.21 13.68
C TRP A 118 -3.59 4.27 14.07
N ASN A 119 -4.23 4.86 13.06
CA ASN A 119 -5.15 5.96 13.23
C ASN A 119 -6.53 5.47 13.70
N LYS A 120 -7.32 6.39 14.26
CA LYS A 120 -8.70 6.10 14.69
C LYS A 120 -9.62 5.74 13.53
N GLU A 121 -9.31 6.23 12.35
CA GLU A 121 -10.00 5.96 11.08
C GLU A 121 -9.76 4.54 10.56
N GLY A 122 -8.86 3.78 11.20
CA GLY A 122 -8.51 2.42 10.79
C GLY A 122 -7.47 2.37 9.65
N THR A 123 -6.57 3.34 9.61
CA THR A 123 -5.48 3.44 8.62
C THR A 123 -4.13 3.57 9.30
N VAL A 124 -3.08 3.27 8.57
CA VAL A 124 -1.69 3.53 8.98
C VAL A 124 -1.34 4.99 8.72
N SER A 125 -0.44 5.57 9.52
CA SER A 125 0.02 6.96 9.44
C SER A 125 0.93 7.27 8.25
N ARG A 126 0.83 6.50 7.18
CA ARG A 126 1.54 6.71 5.91
C ARG A 126 0.54 6.77 4.78
N GLN A 127 0.73 7.71 3.87
CA GLN A 127 -0.16 7.93 2.74
C GLN A 127 -0.10 6.76 1.75
N PHE A 128 1.11 6.28 1.48
CA PHE A 128 1.36 5.17 0.57
C PHE A 128 1.75 3.93 1.36
N ALA A 129 0.75 3.27 1.96
CA ALA A 129 0.95 2.06 2.74
C ALA A 129 -0.12 1.01 2.47
N VAL A 130 0.28 -0.25 2.50
CA VAL A 130 -0.61 -1.41 2.46
C VAL A 130 -0.35 -2.29 3.68
N PHE A 131 -1.41 -2.61 4.41
CA PHE A 131 -1.40 -3.57 5.50
C PHE A 131 -2.40 -4.68 5.20
N THR A 132 -1.93 -5.92 5.12
CA THR A 132 -2.76 -7.06 4.75
C THR A 132 -2.31 -8.36 5.40
N ASN A 133 -3.14 -9.40 5.31
CA ASN A 133 -2.80 -10.75 5.79
C ASN A 133 -1.77 -11.41 4.88
N MET A 134 -0.89 -12.22 5.48
CA MET A 134 0.07 -13.07 4.78
C MET A 134 0.11 -14.45 5.46
N PRO A 135 -0.28 -15.55 4.77
CA PRO A 135 -0.81 -15.60 3.41
C PRO A 135 -2.14 -14.86 3.26
N ALA A 136 -2.53 -14.55 2.03
CA ALA A 136 -3.77 -13.84 1.77
C ALA A 136 -4.98 -14.61 2.29
N ILE A 137 -5.77 -13.97 3.14
CA ILE A 137 -7.05 -14.51 3.59
C ILE A 137 -8.14 -14.01 2.66
N THR A 138 -8.96 -14.94 2.15
CA THR A 138 -10.10 -14.59 1.32
C THR A 138 -11.34 -14.28 2.15
N GLY A 139 -12.13 -13.35 1.65
CA GLY A 139 -13.48 -13.10 2.12
C GLY A 139 -13.65 -11.87 2.99
N CYS A 140 -14.83 -11.29 2.91
CA CYS A 140 -15.22 -10.10 3.64
C CYS A 140 -15.38 -10.32 5.16
N GLY A 141 -15.23 -11.54 5.64
CA GLY A 141 -15.47 -11.89 7.06
C GLY A 141 -14.53 -11.20 8.03
N THR A 142 -13.27 -10.98 7.62
CA THR A 142 -12.21 -10.37 8.43
C THR A 142 -11.96 -8.90 8.10
N CYS A 143 -12.64 -8.36 7.08
CA CYS A 143 -12.40 -7.00 6.60
C CYS A 143 -13.09 -5.95 7.48
N MET A 144 -12.33 -4.99 7.99
CA MET A 144 -12.87 -3.86 8.75
C MET A 144 -13.84 -3.00 7.95
N LEU A 145 -13.66 -2.94 6.63
CA LEU A 145 -14.47 -2.12 5.73
C LEU A 145 -15.76 -2.82 5.27
N LYS A 146 -16.04 -4.05 5.71
CA LYS A 146 -17.20 -4.84 5.26
C LYS A 146 -18.51 -4.06 5.27
N ALA A 147 -18.76 -3.29 6.34
CA ALA A 147 -20.01 -2.53 6.50
C ALA A 147 -20.11 -1.29 5.57
N LYS A 148 -19.01 -0.86 4.97
CA LYS A 148 -18.90 0.33 4.11
C LYS A 148 -18.47 -0.03 2.69
N CYS A 149 -18.27 -1.31 2.39
CA CYS A 149 -17.77 -1.78 1.11
C CYS A 149 -18.88 -1.77 0.07
N GLU A 150 -18.67 -1.05 -1.02
CA GLU A 150 -19.60 -0.99 -2.17
C GLU A 150 -19.46 -2.21 -3.11
N SER A 151 -18.40 -3.01 -2.95
CA SER A 151 -18.13 -4.22 -3.72
C SER A 151 -18.45 -5.45 -2.87
N PRO A 152 -19.69 -5.94 -2.83
CA PRO A 152 -19.98 -7.21 -2.18
C PRO A 152 -19.19 -8.29 -2.92
N ALA A 153 -18.31 -8.99 -2.21
CA ALA A 153 -17.68 -10.19 -2.76
C ALA A 153 -18.80 -11.05 -3.35
N LYS A 154 -18.70 -11.35 -4.64
CA LYS A 154 -19.59 -12.33 -5.26
C LYS A 154 -19.44 -13.61 -4.46
N GLN A 155 -20.53 -13.96 -3.76
CA GLN A 155 -20.67 -15.22 -3.05
C GLN A 155 -20.63 -16.39 -4.02
#